data_2194940e28dedea23ad4832d93a68737
#
_entry.id   2194940e28dedea23ad4832d93a68737
#
_cell.length_a   1.000
_cell.length_b   1.000
_cell.length_c   1.000
_cell.angle_alpha   90.00
_cell.angle_beta   90.00
_cell.angle_gamma   90.00
#
_symmetry.space_group_name_H-M   'P 1'
#
loop_
_entity.id
_entity.type
_entity.pdbx_description
1 polymer ?
#
loop_
_entity_poly.entity_id
_entity_poly.type
_entity_poly.pdbx_seq_one_letter_code
_entity_poly.pdbx_strand_id
1 'polypeptide(L)'
;MKITIIGAGNIGGAIARGLAKGHMFKASDITCTAQSDATLEKMRNTNPDFVLSLDNVEAVKSADIIIIAVKPWRVEAVIDEIRGALDYERQSVVSVAAGIPFERLLRYFTKDAVTRYLPCS
;
A
#
# COMPACT_ATOMS: atom_id res chain seq x y z
N MET A 1 -11.76 -5.11 -8.77
CA MET A 1 -11.01 -4.00 -8.14
C MET A 1 -9.77 -4.58 -7.48
N LYS A 2 -8.62 -3.94 -7.69
CA LYS A 2 -7.35 -4.43 -7.16
C LYS A 2 -6.80 -3.48 -6.09
N ILE A 3 -6.26 -4.07 -5.02
CA ILE A 3 -5.65 -3.32 -3.92
C ILE A 3 -4.19 -3.69 -3.78
N THR A 4 -3.34 -2.69 -3.60
CA THR A 4 -1.94 -2.91 -3.24
C THR A 4 -1.71 -2.38 -1.83
N ILE A 5 -1.13 -3.21 -0.98
CA ILE A 5 -0.75 -2.85 0.38
C ILE A 5 0.77 -2.77 0.44
N ILE A 6 1.29 -1.58 0.64
CA ILE A 6 2.73 -1.36 0.76
C ILE A 6 3.12 -1.49 2.23
N GLY A 7 3.97 -2.47 2.51
CA GLY A 7 4.42 -2.74 3.87
C GLY A 7 3.61 -3.83 4.55
N ALA A 8 3.80 -5.08 4.15
CA ALA A 8 3.07 -6.24 4.70
C ALA A 8 3.62 -6.68 6.07
N GLY A 9 3.86 -5.72 6.95
CA GLY A 9 4.23 -6.00 8.35
C GLY A 9 2.99 -6.30 9.18
N ASN A 10 3.03 -5.92 10.48
CA ASN A 10 1.93 -6.23 11.39
C ASN A 10 0.61 -5.59 10.96
N ILE A 11 0.62 -4.30 10.66
CA ILE A 11 -0.59 -3.56 10.29
C ILE A 11 -1.02 -3.93 8.87
N GLY A 12 -0.11 -3.86 7.91
CA GLY A 12 -0.41 -4.18 6.52
C GLY A 12 -0.88 -5.62 6.34
N GLY A 13 -0.23 -6.55 7.04
CA GLY A 13 -0.65 -7.94 7.02
C GLY A 13 -2.04 -8.16 7.60
N ALA A 14 -2.37 -7.45 8.70
CA ALA A 14 -3.70 -7.54 9.29
C ALA A 14 -4.77 -7.01 8.35
N ILE A 15 -4.49 -5.91 7.66
CA ILE A 15 -5.41 -5.33 6.68
C ILE A 15 -5.64 -6.32 5.53
N ALA A 16 -4.57 -6.92 5.00
CA ALA A 16 -4.69 -7.89 3.91
C ALA A 16 -5.56 -9.08 4.31
N ARG A 17 -5.33 -9.63 5.50
CA ARG A 17 -6.12 -10.76 6.00
C ARG A 17 -7.58 -10.38 6.20
N GLY A 18 -7.83 -9.18 6.72
CA GLY A 18 -9.19 -8.70 6.91
C GLY A 18 -9.95 -8.53 5.60
N LEU A 19 -9.29 -7.96 4.60
CA LEU A 19 -9.89 -7.76 3.28
C LEU A 19 -10.17 -9.10 2.59
N ALA A 20 -9.27 -10.07 2.74
CA ALA A 20 -9.44 -11.37 2.12
C ALA A 20 -10.61 -12.17 2.73
N LYS A 21 -11.00 -11.89 3.97
CA LYS A 21 -12.15 -12.51 4.62
C LYS A 21 -13.48 -11.89 4.21
N GLY A 22 -13.45 -10.69 3.62
CA GLY A 22 -14.65 -10.01 3.19
C GLY A 22 -15.16 -10.52 1.85
N HIS A 23 -16.25 -9.91 1.38
CA HIS A 23 -16.91 -10.32 0.13
C HIS A 23 -16.54 -9.45 -1.07
N MET A 24 -15.87 -8.31 -0.85
CA MET A 24 -15.55 -7.36 -1.92
C MET A 24 -14.27 -7.70 -2.68
N PHE A 25 -13.35 -8.40 -2.04
CA PHE A 25 -12.04 -8.68 -2.62
C PHE A 25 -11.70 -10.15 -2.49
N LYS A 26 -11.16 -10.71 -3.57
CA LYS A 26 -10.53 -12.02 -3.51
C LYS A 26 -9.07 -11.82 -3.09
N ALA A 27 -8.48 -12.83 -2.45
CA ALA A 27 -7.07 -12.75 -2.09
C ALA A 27 -6.18 -12.47 -3.31
N SER A 28 -6.54 -12.98 -4.47
CA SER A 28 -5.81 -12.74 -5.72
C SER A 28 -5.91 -11.31 -6.24
N ASP A 29 -6.84 -10.51 -5.70
CA ASP A 29 -6.94 -9.08 -6.01
C ASP A 29 -6.07 -8.22 -5.08
N ILE A 30 -5.46 -8.83 -4.07
CA ILE A 30 -4.69 -8.14 -3.05
C ILE A 30 -3.20 -8.39 -3.30
N THR A 31 -2.46 -7.32 -3.58
CA THR A 31 -1.01 -7.37 -3.72
C THR A 31 -0.39 -6.80 -2.45
N CYS A 32 0.55 -7.53 -1.87
CA CYS A 32 1.27 -7.10 -0.68
C CYS A 32 2.75 -6.94 -1.01
N THR A 33 3.34 -5.83 -0.60
CA THR A 33 4.78 -5.64 -0.76
C THR A 33 5.46 -5.62 0.60
N ALA A 34 6.74 -5.99 0.61
CA ALA A 34 7.56 -5.96 1.81
C ALA A 34 9.01 -5.70 1.42
N GLN A 35 9.85 -5.42 2.41
CA GLN A 35 11.26 -5.19 2.19
C GLN A 35 12.09 -6.46 2.15
N SER A 36 11.54 -7.57 2.66
CA SER A 36 12.31 -8.83 2.75
C SER A 36 11.46 -10.01 2.33
N ASP A 37 12.13 -11.03 1.80
CA ASP A 37 11.50 -12.29 1.46
C ASP A 37 10.89 -12.98 2.67
N ALA A 38 11.48 -12.80 3.85
CA ALA A 38 10.97 -13.42 5.07
C ALA A 38 9.55 -12.94 5.40
N THR A 39 9.28 -11.64 5.22
CA THR A 39 7.95 -11.09 5.44
C THR A 39 6.97 -11.60 4.41
N LEU A 40 7.38 -11.67 3.14
CA LEU A 40 6.54 -12.21 2.08
C LEU A 40 6.21 -13.68 2.32
N GLU A 41 7.17 -14.45 2.82
CA GLU A 41 6.95 -15.87 3.12
C GLU A 41 5.89 -16.05 4.21
N LYS A 42 5.90 -15.20 5.23
CA LYS A 42 4.85 -15.21 6.27
C LYS A 42 3.47 -14.94 5.66
N MET A 43 3.39 -13.99 4.73
CA MET A 43 2.13 -13.71 4.04
C MET A 43 1.68 -14.87 3.19
N ARG A 44 2.60 -15.53 2.48
CA ARG A 44 2.29 -16.72 1.67
C ARG A 44 1.77 -17.86 2.52
N ASN A 45 2.33 -18.05 3.71
CA ASN A 45 1.87 -19.07 4.64
C ASN A 45 0.49 -18.76 5.20
N THR A 46 0.15 -17.48 5.32
CA THR A 46 -1.17 -17.05 5.79
C THR A 46 -2.23 -17.26 4.73
N ASN A 47 -1.95 -16.88 3.49
CA ASN A 47 -2.86 -17.08 2.37
C ASN A 47 -2.03 -17.12 1.08
N PRO A 48 -1.85 -18.29 0.46
CA PRO A 48 -1.02 -18.43 -0.74
C PRO A 48 -1.60 -17.75 -1.98
N ASP A 49 -2.84 -17.29 -1.94
CA ASP A 49 -3.48 -16.62 -3.08
C ASP A 49 -3.12 -15.13 -3.16
N PHE A 50 -2.53 -14.54 -2.12
CA PHE A 50 -2.05 -13.17 -2.19
C PHE A 50 -0.97 -13.02 -3.27
N VAL A 51 -1.02 -11.90 -3.99
CA VAL A 51 0.06 -11.53 -4.90
C VAL A 51 1.13 -10.83 -4.07
N LEU A 52 2.36 -11.29 -4.15
CA LEU A 52 3.46 -10.79 -3.31
C LEU A 52 4.56 -10.22 -4.18
N SER A 53 5.14 -9.10 -3.75
CA SER A 53 6.20 -8.43 -4.51
C SER A 53 7.15 -7.69 -3.58
N LEU A 54 8.41 -7.60 -4.00
CA LEU A 54 9.39 -6.70 -3.37
C LEU A 54 9.46 -5.36 -4.09
N ASP A 55 8.76 -5.21 -5.22
CA ASP A 55 8.81 -4.02 -6.07
C ASP A 55 7.55 -3.18 -5.91
N ASN A 56 7.65 -2.09 -5.15
CA ASN A 56 6.52 -1.19 -4.91
C ASN A 56 6.04 -0.51 -6.19
N VAL A 57 6.95 -0.15 -7.09
CA VAL A 57 6.60 0.56 -8.33
C VAL A 57 5.71 -0.32 -9.22
N GLU A 58 6.13 -1.56 -9.44
CA GLU A 58 5.32 -2.49 -10.24
C GLU A 58 3.99 -2.81 -9.55
N ALA A 59 4.02 -2.95 -8.21
CA ALA A 59 2.83 -3.32 -7.46
C ALA A 59 1.74 -2.25 -7.53
N VAL A 60 2.09 -0.96 -7.62
CA VAL A 60 1.09 0.11 -7.63
C VAL A 60 0.48 0.34 -9.01
N LYS A 61 1.14 -0.06 -10.08
CA LYS A 61 0.68 0.25 -11.45
C LYS A 61 -0.69 -0.33 -11.76
N SER A 62 -1.00 -1.51 -11.28
CA SER A 62 -2.26 -2.20 -11.57
C SER A 62 -3.32 -1.99 -10.50
N ALA A 63 -3.01 -1.28 -9.42
CA ALA A 63 -3.91 -1.13 -8.29
C ALA A 63 -4.95 -0.04 -8.54
N ASP A 64 -6.14 -0.24 -8.03
CA ASP A 64 -7.17 0.80 -7.96
C ASP A 64 -7.08 1.54 -6.64
N ILE A 65 -6.71 0.84 -5.58
CA ILE A 65 -6.52 1.40 -4.24
C ILE A 65 -5.13 1.03 -3.74
N ILE A 66 -4.41 2.00 -3.20
CA ILE A 66 -3.08 1.79 -2.66
C ILE A 66 -3.11 2.16 -1.18
N ILE A 67 -2.75 1.20 -0.33
CA ILE A 67 -2.70 1.41 1.13
C ILE A 67 -1.24 1.47 1.55
N ILE A 68 -0.82 2.58 2.14
CA ILE A 68 0.54 2.76 2.64
C ILE A 68 0.55 2.40 4.13
N ALA A 69 1.16 1.28 4.47
CA ALA A 69 1.17 0.73 5.81
C ALA A 69 2.58 0.51 6.35
N VAL A 70 3.54 1.29 5.87
CA VAL A 70 4.92 1.25 6.36
C VAL A 70 5.05 2.06 7.65
N LYS A 71 6.17 1.91 8.33
CA LYS A 71 6.46 2.71 9.53
C LYS A 71 6.54 4.20 9.15
N PRO A 72 6.17 5.12 10.07
CA PRO A 72 6.08 6.55 9.75
C PRO A 72 7.36 7.13 9.13
N TRP A 73 8.52 6.71 9.60
CA TRP A 73 9.80 7.24 9.10
C TRP A 73 10.13 6.75 7.69
N ARG A 74 9.36 5.80 7.14
CA ARG A 74 9.57 5.29 5.78
C ARG A 74 8.58 5.84 4.78
N VAL A 75 7.56 6.55 5.23
CA VAL A 75 6.47 7.00 4.36
C VAL A 75 6.97 7.90 3.25
N GLU A 76 7.82 8.88 3.56
CA GLU A 76 8.35 9.79 2.55
C GLU A 76 9.13 9.05 1.46
N ALA A 77 10.02 8.13 1.86
CA ALA A 77 10.82 7.37 0.91
C ALA A 77 9.94 6.51 -0.01
N VAL A 78 8.90 5.89 0.55
CA VAL A 78 7.96 5.07 -0.23
C VAL A 78 7.20 5.93 -1.22
N ILE A 79 6.69 7.08 -0.79
CA ILE A 79 5.96 7.98 -1.66
C ILE A 79 6.86 8.50 -2.79
N ASP A 80 8.09 8.87 -2.48
CA ASP A 80 9.04 9.29 -3.51
C ASP A 80 9.30 8.19 -4.54
N GLU A 81 9.32 6.93 -4.10
CA GLU A 81 9.54 5.79 -4.98
C GLU A 81 8.37 5.57 -5.93
N ILE A 82 7.13 5.64 -5.44
CA ILE A 82 5.94 5.30 -6.24
C ILE A 82 5.29 6.49 -6.93
N ARG A 83 5.61 7.73 -6.53
CA ARG A 83 4.92 8.93 -6.99
C ARG A 83 4.86 9.03 -8.52
N GLY A 84 5.94 8.71 -9.19
CA GLY A 84 6.01 8.77 -10.65
C GLY A 84 5.20 7.68 -11.36
N ALA A 85 4.81 6.62 -10.65
CA ALA A 85 4.05 5.51 -11.22
C ALA A 85 2.55 5.63 -10.91
N LEU A 86 2.11 6.64 -10.16
CA LEU A 86 0.72 6.79 -9.76
C LEU A 86 -0.09 7.53 -10.84
N ASP A 87 -1.33 7.10 -11.01
CA ASP A 87 -2.32 7.79 -11.83
C ASP A 87 -3.37 8.37 -10.89
N TYR A 88 -3.23 9.65 -10.57
CA TYR A 88 -4.05 10.31 -9.56
C TYR A 88 -5.51 10.45 -9.95
N GLU A 89 -5.84 10.32 -11.23
CA GLU A 89 -7.24 10.37 -11.68
C GLU A 89 -7.96 9.05 -11.46
N ARG A 90 -7.22 7.95 -11.53
CA ARG A 90 -7.78 6.60 -11.43
C ARG A 90 -7.59 5.97 -10.06
N GLN A 91 -6.47 6.22 -9.42
CA GLN A 91 -6.07 5.53 -8.18
C GLN A 91 -6.38 6.34 -6.94
N SER A 92 -6.76 5.65 -5.88
CA SER A 92 -6.94 6.23 -4.55
C SER A 92 -5.82 5.75 -3.64
N VAL A 93 -5.26 6.66 -2.85
CA VAL A 93 -4.19 6.34 -1.92
C VAL A 93 -4.66 6.59 -0.50
N VAL A 94 -4.47 5.58 0.35
CA VAL A 94 -4.84 5.64 1.77
C VAL A 94 -3.60 5.39 2.60
N SER A 95 -3.31 6.23 3.58
CA SER A 95 -2.21 6.03 4.50
C SER A 95 -2.73 5.65 5.87
N VAL A 96 -2.20 4.57 6.42
CA VAL A 96 -2.51 4.13 7.79
C VAL A 96 -1.31 4.32 8.73
N ALA A 97 -0.27 5.02 8.28
CA ALA A 97 0.89 5.29 9.10
C ALA A 97 0.55 6.30 10.21
N ALA A 98 0.69 5.86 11.46
CA ALA A 98 0.38 6.69 12.61
C ALA A 98 1.40 7.84 12.74
N GLY A 99 0.94 9.00 13.24
CA GLY A 99 1.83 10.10 13.58
C GLY A 99 2.27 10.98 12.41
N ILE A 100 1.74 10.75 11.21
CA ILE A 100 2.04 11.60 10.06
C ILE A 100 0.88 12.58 9.86
N PRO A 101 1.07 13.90 10.07
CA PRO A 101 0.01 14.88 9.82
C PRO A 101 -0.38 14.94 8.34
N PHE A 102 -1.64 15.22 8.09
CA PHE A 102 -2.18 15.33 6.73
C PHE A 102 -1.37 16.30 5.86
N GLU A 103 -1.01 17.46 6.42
CA GLU A 103 -0.24 18.45 5.67
C GLU A 103 1.12 17.92 5.22
N ARG A 104 1.78 17.10 6.05
CA ARG A 104 3.07 16.51 5.69
C ARG A 104 2.90 15.51 4.56
N LEU A 105 1.88 14.66 4.66
CA LEU A 105 1.59 13.68 3.61
C LEU A 105 1.23 14.38 2.31
N LEU A 106 0.42 15.40 2.37
CA LEU A 106 0.06 16.19 1.20
C LEU A 106 1.31 16.77 0.53
N ARG A 107 2.27 17.27 1.30
CA ARG A 107 3.52 17.78 0.74
C ARG A 107 4.32 16.70 0.03
N TYR A 108 4.32 15.47 0.56
CA TYR A 108 5.04 14.38 -0.09
C TYR A 108 4.45 14.08 -1.47
N PHE A 109 3.13 14.05 -1.57
CA PHE A 109 2.46 13.75 -2.83
C PHE A 109 2.47 14.92 -3.81
N THR A 110 2.37 16.14 -3.32
CA THR A 110 2.23 17.32 -4.19
C THR A 110 3.57 17.89 -4.67
N LYS A 111 4.67 17.19 -4.48
CA LYS A 111 5.94 17.58 -5.08
C LYS A 111 5.83 17.69 -6.60
N ASP A 112 4.97 16.89 -7.23
CA ASP A 112 4.81 16.85 -8.68
C ASP A 112 3.40 17.18 -9.17
N ALA A 113 2.37 16.91 -8.37
CA ALA A 113 0.99 17.03 -8.82
C ALA A 113 0.02 17.06 -7.65
N VAL A 114 -1.21 17.48 -7.93
CA VAL A 114 -2.31 17.36 -6.98
C VAL A 114 -2.74 15.89 -6.92
N THR A 115 -2.93 15.38 -5.73
CA THR A 115 -3.26 13.98 -5.53
C THR A 115 -4.60 13.81 -4.82
N ARG A 116 -5.20 12.64 -5.01
CA ARG A 116 -6.27 12.17 -4.14
C ARG A 116 -5.62 11.48 -2.95
N TYR A 117 -6.00 11.92 -1.77
CA TYR A 117 -5.40 11.41 -0.56
C TYR A 117 -6.44 11.30 0.55
N LEU A 118 -6.52 10.15 1.20
CA LEU A 118 -7.41 9.90 2.32
C LEU A 118 -6.57 9.50 3.54
N PRO A 119 -6.38 10.38 4.52
CA PRO A 119 -5.64 10.01 5.72
C PRO A 119 -6.50 9.09 6.60
N CYS A 120 -5.84 8.10 7.19
CA CYS A 120 -6.45 7.20 8.14
C CYS A 120 -5.52 7.11 9.34
N SER A 121 -5.92 7.65 10.44
CA SER A 121 -5.08 7.68 11.65
C SER A 121 -5.37 6.50 12.57
#